data_a9f0cd76486cd4a8210b5d8f2b044230
#
_entry.id   a9f0cd76486cd4a8210b5d8f2b044230
#
_cell.length_a   1.000
_cell.length_b   1.000
_cell.length_c   1.000
_cell.angle_alpha   90.00
_cell.angle_beta   90.00
_cell.angle_gamma   90.00
#
_symmetry.space_group_name_H-M   'P 1'
#
loop_
_entity.id
_entity.type
_entity.pdbx_description
1 polymer ?
#
loop_
_entity_poly.entity_id
_entity_poly.type
_entity_poly.pdbx_seq_one_letter_code
_entity_poly.pdbx_strand_id
1 'polypeptide(L)'
;GLGDVYKRQALAGVLLALQERIFEYLMALEVPGAELEPIAAFIENELCVKLPKDYGTPLLRRVLNRPIRVCGMVRNEGEPGGGPFWVAGADGLETLQIAESNQIAPEKRKLMRSATHFNPVDLVCSFRTSKGGRFDLREFVDPATGFISRKSDGGRELLAQELPGLWNGAMARWNTVFVEVPITTFSPVKVVTDLLRPEHQGDEF
;
A
#
# COMPACT_ATOMS: atom_id res chain seq x y z
N GLY A 1 -14.36 9.00 -15.24
CA GLY A 1 -14.13 9.17 -16.70
C GLY A 1 -13.30 8.05 -17.32
N LEU A 2 -13.15 8.04 -18.64
CA LEU A 2 -12.35 7.03 -19.38
C LEU A 2 -10.89 6.97 -18.86
N GLY A 3 -10.30 8.11 -18.46
CA GLY A 3 -8.96 8.16 -17.91
C GLY A 3 -8.75 7.30 -16.67
N ASP A 4 -9.74 7.18 -15.78
CA ASP A 4 -9.67 6.35 -14.57
C ASP A 4 -9.67 4.86 -14.91
N VAL A 5 -10.41 4.46 -15.95
CA VAL A 5 -10.47 3.06 -16.40
C VAL A 5 -9.10 2.63 -16.94
N TYR A 6 -8.47 3.42 -17.80
CA TYR A 6 -7.16 3.11 -18.37
C TYR A 6 -6.07 3.00 -17.29
N LYS A 7 -6.10 3.85 -16.28
CA LYS A 7 -5.14 3.80 -15.18
C LYS A 7 -5.28 2.55 -14.35
N ARG A 8 -6.52 2.18 -14.00
CA ARG A 8 -6.78 0.93 -13.28
C ARG A 8 -6.38 -0.29 -14.11
N GLN A 9 -6.56 -0.25 -15.43
CA GLN A 9 -6.07 -1.31 -16.32
C GLN A 9 -4.55 -1.38 -16.32
N ALA A 10 -3.84 -0.24 -16.34
CA ALA A 10 -2.38 -0.21 -16.25
C ALA A 10 -1.88 -0.78 -14.90
N LEU A 11 -2.49 -0.35 -13.78
CA LEU A 11 -2.17 -0.91 -12.45
C LEU A 11 -2.47 -2.41 -12.37
N ALA A 12 -3.56 -2.88 -13.01
CA ALA A 12 -3.88 -4.30 -13.09
C ALA A 12 -2.84 -5.07 -13.91
N GLY A 13 -2.34 -4.49 -15.01
CA GLY A 13 -1.24 -5.07 -15.79
C GLY A 13 0.03 -5.23 -14.96
N VAL A 14 0.42 -4.21 -14.19
CA VAL A 14 1.55 -4.29 -13.25
C VAL A 14 1.34 -5.40 -12.22
N LEU A 15 0.15 -5.47 -11.62
CA LEU A 15 -0.18 -6.50 -10.63
C LEU A 15 -0.06 -7.90 -11.22
N LEU A 16 -0.60 -8.14 -12.42
CA LEU A 16 -0.57 -9.45 -13.06
C LEU A 16 0.87 -9.88 -13.38
N ALA A 17 1.70 -8.98 -13.90
CA ALA A 17 3.10 -9.26 -14.18
C ALA A 17 3.89 -9.61 -12.90
N LEU A 18 3.67 -8.86 -11.81
CA LEU A 18 4.29 -9.17 -10.51
C LEU A 18 3.80 -10.51 -9.95
N GLN A 19 2.50 -10.78 -10.04
CA GLN A 19 1.91 -12.03 -9.55
C GLN A 19 2.42 -13.26 -10.29
N GLU A 20 2.60 -13.17 -11.61
CA GLU A 20 3.18 -14.24 -12.41
C GLU A 20 4.59 -14.59 -11.93
N ARG A 21 5.45 -13.59 -11.76
CA ARG A 21 6.81 -13.77 -11.22
C ARG A 21 6.82 -14.29 -9.78
N ILE A 22 5.92 -13.82 -8.93
CA ILE A 22 5.76 -14.36 -7.57
C ILE A 22 5.47 -15.85 -7.63
N PHE A 23 4.58 -16.29 -8.51
CA PHE A 23 4.21 -17.70 -8.62
C PHE A 23 5.35 -18.55 -9.17
N GLU A 24 6.10 -18.05 -10.15
CA GLU A 24 7.33 -18.70 -10.68
C GLU A 24 8.37 -18.88 -9.57
N TYR A 25 8.63 -17.85 -8.76
CA TYR A 25 9.59 -17.94 -7.66
C TYR A 25 9.11 -18.85 -6.53
N LEU A 26 7.82 -18.88 -6.24
CA LEU A 26 7.27 -19.83 -5.27
C LEU A 26 7.46 -21.28 -5.73
N MET A 27 7.31 -21.57 -7.03
CA MET A 27 7.62 -22.88 -7.60
C MET A 27 9.10 -23.19 -7.55
N ALA A 28 9.96 -22.23 -7.90
CA ALA A 28 11.41 -22.39 -7.85
C ALA A 28 11.89 -22.75 -6.43
N LEU A 29 11.32 -22.11 -5.39
CA LEU A 29 11.64 -22.42 -3.99
C LEU A 29 11.17 -23.81 -3.52
N GLU A 30 10.39 -24.54 -4.31
CA GLU A 30 10.06 -25.94 -4.02
C GLU A 30 11.18 -26.91 -4.38
N VAL A 31 12.12 -26.47 -5.25
CA VAL A 31 13.25 -27.26 -5.69
C VAL A 31 14.41 -27.11 -4.69
N PRO A 32 15.00 -28.22 -4.18
CA PRO A 32 16.17 -28.15 -3.32
C PRO A 32 17.35 -27.49 -4.05
N GLY A 33 18.04 -26.57 -3.38
CA GLY A 33 19.19 -25.86 -3.95
C GLY A 33 18.85 -24.71 -4.88
N ALA A 34 17.62 -24.19 -4.82
CA ALA A 34 17.22 -23.00 -5.57
C ALA A 34 18.15 -21.81 -5.26
N GLU A 35 18.49 -21.04 -6.28
CA GLU A 35 19.25 -19.79 -6.13
C GLU A 35 18.36 -18.73 -5.44
N LEU A 36 18.83 -18.23 -4.30
CA LEU A 36 18.02 -17.31 -3.49
C LEU A 36 18.24 -15.84 -3.87
N GLU A 37 19.41 -15.47 -4.36
CA GLU A 37 19.77 -14.09 -4.70
C GLU A 37 18.83 -13.45 -5.73
N PRO A 38 18.47 -14.08 -6.85
CA PRO A 38 17.53 -13.48 -7.81
C PRO A 38 16.15 -13.26 -7.20
N ILE A 39 15.72 -14.15 -6.30
CA ILE A 39 14.43 -14.06 -5.61
C ILE A 39 14.45 -12.92 -4.59
N ALA A 40 15.55 -12.83 -3.81
CA ALA A 40 15.72 -11.74 -2.85
C ALA A 40 15.78 -10.38 -3.57
N ALA A 41 16.52 -10.27 -4.65
CA ALA A 41 16.59 -9.06 -5.47
C ALA A 41 15.21 -8.64 -6.02
N PHE A 42 14.40 -9.59 -6.46
CA PHE A 42 13.01 -9.29 -6.87
C PHE A 42 12.16 -8.77 -5.72
N ILE A 43 12.25 -9.41 -4.55
CA ILE A 43 11.52 -8.99 -3.36
C ILE A 43 11.92 -7.57 -2.95
N GLU A 44 13.21 -7.25 -2.95
CA GLU A 44 13.70 -5.94 -2.53
C GLU A 44 13.40 -4.85 -3.57
N ASN A 45 13.63 -5.12 -4.84
CA ASN A 45 13.55 -4.10 -5.89
C ASN A 45 12.12 -3.89 -6.43
N GLU A 46 11.31 -4.94 -6.49
CA GLU A 46 10.00 -4.87 -7.14
C GLU A 46 8.83 -5.00 -6.16
N LEU A 47 8.97 -5.78 -5.08
CA LEU A 47 7.97 -5.82 -4.03
C LEU A 47 8.24 -4.80 -2.91
N CYS A 48 9.38 -4.09 -2.96
CA CYS A 48 9.76 -3.08 -1.99
C CYS A 48 9.71 -3.60 -0.54
N VAL A 49 10.29 -4.77 -0.30
CA VAL A 49 10.44 -5.36 1.04
C VAL A 49 11.92 -5.47 1.35
N LYS A 50 12.39 -4.78 2.39
CA LYS A 50 13.78 -4.92 2.82
C LYS A 50 13.94 -6.19 3.64
N LEU A 51 14.84 -7.05 3.18
CA LEU A 51 15.14 -8.32 3.82
C LEU A 51 16.28 -8.16 4.86
N PRO A 52 16.30 -8.97 5.93
CA PRO A 52 17.47 -9.07 6.79
C PRO A 52 18.61 -9.76 6.05
N LYS A 53 19.85 -9.55 6.50
CA LYS A 53 21.05 -10.11 5.81
C LYS A 53 21.11 -11.63 5.79
N ASP A 54 20.49 -12.26 6.75
CA ASP A 54 20.46 -13.72 6.99
C ASP A 54 19.16 -14.38 6.50
N TYR A 55 18.63 -13.90 5.37
CA TYR A 55 17.44 -14.49 4.79
C TYR A 55 17.69 -15.92 4.28
N GLY A 56 16.65 -16.74 4.29
CA GLY A 56 16.67 -18.10 3.75
C GLY A 56 15.35 -18.45 3.07
N THR A 57 15.31 -19.64 2.47
CA THR A 57 14.11 -20.14 1.74
C THR A 57 12.80 -19.96 2.52
N PRO A 58 12.70 -20.24 3.83
CA PRO A 58 11.45 -20.08 4.58
C PRO A 58 10.96 -18.63 4.63
N LEU A 59 11.89 -17.66 4.77
CA LEU A 59 11.55 -16.24 4.80
C LEU A 59 11.09 -15.76 3.44
N LEU A 60 11.84 -16.07 2.37
CA LEU A 60 11.48 -15.66 1.00
C LEU A 60 10.12 -16.23 0.61
N ARG A 61 9.87 -17.50 0.91
CA ARG A 61 8.56 -18.13 0.69
C ARG A 61 7.45 -17.42 1.46
N ARG A 62 7.67 -17.06 2.72
CA ARG A 62 6.69 -16.34 3.54
C ARG A 62 6.37 -14.96 2.97
N VAL A 63 7.36 -14.25 2.43
CA VAL A 63 7.16 -12.94 1.80
C VAL A 63 6.40 -13.07 0.49
N LEU A 64 6.76 -14.03 -0.37
CA LEU A 64 6.10 -14.22 -1.66
C LEU A 64 4.67 -14.76 -1.51
N ASN A 65 4.41 -15.62 -0.52
CA ASN A 65 3.11 -16.24 -0.32
C ASN A 65 2.15 -15.35 0.49
N ARG A 66 1.88 -14.15 -0.06
CA ARG A 66 0.98 -13.13 0.50
C ARG A 66 0.05 -12.60 -0.58
N PRO A 67 -1.13 -12.07 -0.20
CA PRO A 67 -1.90 -11.23 -1.11
C PRO A 67 -1.06 -10.06 -1.60
N ILE A 68 -1.39 -9.53 -2.78
CA ILE A 68 -0.72 -8.37 -3.36
C ILE A 68 -1.71 -7.25 -3.66
N ARG A 69 -1.28 -6.01 -3.42
CA ARG A 69 -1.95 -4.80 -3.89
C ARG A 69 -0.99 -3.90 -4.66
N VAL A 70 -1.49 -3.28 -5.71
CA VAL A 70 -0.83 -2.20 -6.43
C VAL A 70 -1.67 -0.95 -6.24
N CYS A 71 -1.04 0.09 -5.71
CA CYS A 71 -1.71 1.34 -5.31
C CYS A 71 -1.25 2.47 -6.22
N GLY A 72 -2.20 3.16 -6.87
CA GLY A 72 -1.93 4.40 -7.57
C GLY A 72 -1.79 5.55 -6.57
N MET A 73 -0.64 6.21 -6.58
CA MET A 73 -0.28 7.29 -5.66
C MET A 73 -0.14 8.59 -6.41
N VAL A 74 -0.67 9.69 -5.86
CA VAL A 74 -0.43 11.04 -6.36
C VAL A 74 0.55 11.78 -5.46
N ARG A 75 1.28 12.75 -6.02
CA ARG A 75 2.14 13.63 -5.23
C ARG A 75 1.32 14.42 -4.23
N ASN A 76 1.89 14.62 -3.03
CA ASN A 76 1.30 15.45 -2.00
C ASN A 76 1.57 16.92 -2.31
N GLU A 77 0.52 17.71 -2.46
CA GLU A 77 0.58 19.17 -2.69
C GLU A 77 0.17 19.96 -1.45
N GLY A 78 0.12 19.31 -0.28
CA GLY A 78 -0.22 19.94 0.99
C GLY A 78 -1.54 19.47 1.60
N GLU A 79 -2.16 18.45 1.04
CA GLU A 79 -3.37 17.85 1.59
C GLU A 79 -3.07 17.19 2.95
N PRO A 80 -3.94 17.39 3.95
CA PRO A 80 -3.85 16.68 5.21
C PRO A 80 -4.28 15.22 5.03
N GLY A 81 -3.53 14.30 5.63
CA GLY A 81 -3.87 12.88 5.57
C GLY A 81 -2.70 11.98 5.90
N GLY A 82 -2.82 10.71 5.57
CA GLY A 82 -1.74 9.74 5.63
C GLY A 82 -0.82 9.80 4.41
N GLY A 83 0.21 8.99 4.44
CA GLY A 83 1.17 8.86 3.35
C GLY A 83 1.92 7.55 3.41
N PRO A 84 2.74 7.25 2.38
CA PRO A 84 3.57 6.07 2.33
C PRO A 84 4.83 6.23 3.19
N PHE A 85 5.10 5.21 4.01
CA PHE A 85 6.29 5.16 4.86
C PHE A 85 6.89 3.75 4.87
N TRP A 86 8.19 3.68 5.08
CA TRP A 86 8.86 2.44 5.45
C TRP A 86 8.56 2.15 6.92
N VAL A 87 8.01 0.98 7.18
CA VAL A 87 7.62 0.55 8.53
C VAL A 87 8.33 -0.76 8.85
N ALA A 88 9.04 -0.77 9.99
CA ALA A 88 9.63 -1.98 10.52
C ALA A 88 8.54 -2.87 11.14
N GLY A 89 8.46 -4.10 10.66
CA GLY A 89 7.57 -5.13 11.20
C GLY A 89 8.21 -5.89 12.36
N ALA A 90 7.37 -6.51 13.18
CA ALA A 90 7.81 -7.38 14.27
C ALA A 90 8.55 -8.64 13.76
N ASP A 91 8.41 -8.95 12.48
CA ASP A 91 9.06 -10.09 11.80
C ASP A 91 10.46 -9.76 11.24
N GLY A 92 10.99 -8.57 11.54
CA GLY A 92 12.30 -8.11 11.09
C GLY A 92 12.33 -7.58 9.64
N LEU A 93 11.19 -7.52 8.97
CA LEU A 93 11.06 -6.92 7.64
C LEU A 93 10.77 -5.43 7.75
N GLU A 94 11.26 -4.65 6.78
CA GLU A 94 10.76 -3.29 6.55
C GLU A 94 9.95 -3.30 5.24
N THR A 95 8.73 -2.80 5.32
CA THR A 95 7.79 -2.77 4.19
C THR A 95 7.20 -1.40 4.00
N LEU A 96 6.76 -1.11 2.77
CA LEU A 96 6.00 0.10 2.49
C LEU A 96 4.58 -0.04 3.02
N GLN A 97 4.15 0.92 3.84
CA GLN A 97 2.82 0.99 4.42
C GLN A 97 2.26 2.41 4.31
N ILE A 98 0.94 2.51 4.35
CA ILE A 98 0.28 3.80 4.57
C ILE A 98 0.13 4.00 6.06
N ALA A 99 0.59 5.14 6.57
CA ALA A 99 0.42 5.53 7.97
C ALA A 99 -0.38 6.83 8.08
N GLU A 100 -1.35 6.83 8.97
CA GLU A 100 -2.12 8.01 9.34
C GLU A 100 -1.37 8.82 10.41
N SER A 101 -1.62 10.13 10.45
CA SER A 101 -0.95 11.02 11.39
C SER A 101 -1.09 10.60 12.86
N ASN A 102 -2.22 10.00 13.21
CA ASN A 102 -2.51 9.52 14.57
C ASN A 102 -1.76 8.24 14.95
N GLN A 103 -1.19 7.53 13.96
CA GLN A 103 -0.39 6.32 14.17
C GLN A 103 1.09 6.64 14.38
N ILE A 104 1.50 7.87 14.07
CA ILE A 104 2.89 8.32 14.21
C ILE A 104 3.08 8.98 15.57
N ALA A 105 4.07 8.50 16.31
CA ALA A 105 4.40 9.05 17.61
C ALA A 105 4.64 10.57 17.54
N PRO A 106 4.19 11.37 18.54
CA PRO A 106 4.24 12.83 18.51
C PRO A 106 5.61 13.41 18.16
N GLU A 107 6.68 12.81 18.68
CA GLU A 107 8.06 13.20 18.43
C GLU A 107 8.52 12.96 16.99
N LYS A 108 7.87 12.04 16.29
CA LYS A 108 8.15 11.69 14.89
C LYS A 108 7.21 12.36 13.87
N ARG A 109 6.29 13.23 14.32
CA ARG A 109 5.32 13.91 13.42
C ARG A 109 5.97 14.75 12.31
N LYS A 110 7.23 15.14 12.48
CA LYS A 110 8.00 15.81 11.42
C LYS A 110 8.13 14.93 10.16
N LEU A 111 8.12 13.59 10.32
CA LEU A 111 8.17 12.65 9.20
C LEU A 111 6.94 12.79 8.27
N MET A 112 5.77 13.16 8.79
CA MET A 112 4.58 13.40 7.98
C MET A 112 4.79 14.48 6.92
N ARG A 113 5.60 15.51 7.25
CA ARG A 113 5.91 16.61 6.32
C ARG A 113 6.89 16.19 5.23
N SER A 114 7.56 15.05 5.37
CA SER A 114 8.47 14.50 4.37
C SER A 114 7.79 13.49 3.45
N ALA A 115 6.51 13.18 3.67
CA ALA A 115 5.77 12.31 2.78
C ALA A 115 5.63 12.96 1.40
N THR A 116 6.18 12.32 0.40
CA THR A 116 6.20 12.83 -0.99
C THR A 116 4.88 12.58 -1.70
N HIS A 117 4.08 11.65 -1.22
CA HIS A 117 2.81 11.23 -1.82
C HIS A 117 1.70 11.23 -0.77
N PHE A 118 0.50 11.34 -1.28
CA PHE A 118 -0.74 11.25 -0.50
C PHE A 118 -1.24 9.80 -0.41
N ASN A 119 -2.38 9.58 0.24
CA ASN A 119 -3.05 8.28 0.28
C ASN A 119 -3.32 7.75 -1.14
N PRO A 120 -3.37 6.42 -1.33
CA PRO A 120 -3.72 5.84 -2.62
C PRO A 120 -5.06 6.35 -3.13
N VAL A 121 -5.09 6.66 -4.43
CA VAL A 121 -6.30 7.10 -5.13
C VAL A 121 -6.96 5.98 -5.93
N ASP A 122 -6.15 4.99 -6.33
CA ASP A 122 -6.59 3.77 -7.00
C ASP A 122 -5.94 2.55 -6.35
N LEU A 123 -6.66 1.43 -6.32
CA LEU A 123 -6.21 0.19 -5.72
C LEU A 123 -6.62 -0.99 -6.59
N VAL A 124 -5.65 -1.83 -6.93
CA VAL A 124 -5.90 -3.14 -7.56
C VAL A 124 -5.31 -4.21 -6.65
N CYS A 125 -6.08 -5.26 -6.40
CA CYS A 125 -5.72 -6.32 -5.47
C CYS A 125 -5.82 -7.71 -6.10
N SER A 126 -4.95 -8.63 -5.69
CA SER A 126 -5.12 -10.05 -5.88
C SER A 126 -4.92 -10.81 -4.57
N PHE A 127 -5.83 -11.72 -4.30
CA PHE A 127 -5.80 -12.62 -3.14
C PHE A 127 -5.79 -14.10 -3.57
N ARG A 128 -5.33 -14.38 -4.80
CA ARG A 128 -5.14 -15.74 -5.30
C ARG A 128 -3.81 -16.31 -4.83
N THR A 129 -3.83 -17.57 -4.42
CA THR A 129 -2.61 -18.33 -4.14
C THR A 129 -2.03 -18.91 -5.44
N SER A 130 -0.73 -19.25 -5.43
CA SER A 130 -0.06 -19.93 -6.56
C SER A 130 -0.67 -21.32 -6.89
N LYS A 131 -1.42 -21.89 -5.96
CA LYS A 131 -2.12 -23.18 -6.13
C LYS A 131 -3.58 -23.03 -6.58
N GLY A 132 -3.98 -21.83 -7.02
CA GLY A 132 -5.32 -21.56 -7.56
C GLY A 132 -6.42 -21.32 -6.50
N GLY A 133 -6.08 -21.39 -5.21
CA GLY A 133 -6.97 -21.07 -4.09
C GLY A 133 -7.04 -19.57 -3.80
N ARG A 134 -7.59 -19.22 -2.64
CA ARG A 134 -7.66 -17.86 -2.11
C ARG A 134 -7.04 -17.79 -0.73
N PHE A 135 -6.37 -16.68 -0.42
CA PHE A 135 -5.90 -16.39 0.93
C PHE A 135 -7.08 -16.09 1.87
N ASP A 136 -7.00 -16.53 3.12
CA ASP A 136 -7.83 -15.98 4.20
C ASP A 136 -7.26 -14.62 4.60
N LEU A 137 -7.91 -13.55 4.18
CA LEU A 137 -7.40 -12.19 4.34
C LEU A 137 -7.29 -11.75 5.81
N ARG A 138 -7.98 -12.42 6.73
CA ARG A 138 -7.92 -12.15 8.17
C ARG A 138 -6.54 -12.44 8.76
N GLU A 139 -5.79 -13.38 8.18
CA GLU A 139 -4.43 -13.73 8.62
C GLU A 139 -3.40 -12.63 8.28
N PHE A 140 -3.76 -11.72 7.37
CA PHE A 140 -2.87 -10.66 6.89
C PHE A 140 -3.15 -9.29 7.50
N VAL A 141 -4.04 -9.21 8.46
CA VAL A 141 -4.33 -8.00 9.25
C VAL A 141 -3.29 -7.84 10.35
N ASP A 142 -2.84 -6.63 10.61
CA ASP A 142 -2.09 -6.29 11.81
C ASP A 142 -3.02 -5.63 12.84
N PRO A 143 -3.43 -6.35 13.90
CA PRO A 143 -4.32 -5.80 14.91
C PRO A 143 -3.69 -4.68 15.73
N ALA A 144 -2.36 -4.57 15.77
CA ALA A 144 -1.65 -3.53 16.53
C ALA A 144 -1.73 -2.14 15.87
N THR A 145 -2.23 -2.05 14.64
CA THR A 145 -2.38 -0.79 13.91
C THR A 145 -3.67 -0.02 14.23
N GLY A 146 -4.57 -0.59 15.04
CA GLY A 146 -5.70 0.14 15.60
C GLY A 146 -5.23 1.31 16.47
N PHE A 147 -6.00 2.39 16.52
CA PHE A 147 -5.67 3.59 17.29
C PHE A 147 -6.92 4.28 17.84
N ILE A 148 -6.73 5.20 18.78
CA ILE A 148 -7.80 6.04 19.31
C ILE A 148 -7.79 7.38 18.59
N SER A 149 -8.91 7.74 17.97
CA SER A 149 -9.13 9.05 17.36
C SER A 149 -10.04 9.91 18.22
N ARG A 150 -9.75 11.23 18.24
CA ARG A 150 -10.64 12.23 18.85
C ARG A 150 -11.56 12.79 17.77
N LYS A 151 -12.84 12.68 18.00
CA LYS A 151 -13.90 13.20 17.11
C LYS A 151 -14.80 14.16 17.88
N SER A 152 -15.62 14.92 17.17
CA SER A 152 -16.66 15.73 17.77
C SER A 152 -18.02 15.29 17.21
N ASP A 153 -18.97 15.08 18.09
CA ASP A 153 -20.34 14.80 17.73
C ASP A 153 -21.26 15.76 18.51
N GLY A 154 -22.02 16.58 17.80
CA GLY A 154 -22.91 17.58 18.41
C GLY A 154 -22.19 18.56 19.35
N GLY A 155 -20.91 18.88 19.09
CA GLY A 155 -20.08 19.75 19.93
C GLY A 155 -19.47 19.06 21.17
N ARG A 156 -19.68 17.76 21.36
CA ARG A 156 -19.08 16.96 22.43
C ARG A 156 -17.89 16.19 21.92
N GLU A 157 -16.81 16.16 22.71
CA GLU A 157 -15.65 15.34 22.41
C GLU A 157 -16.00 13.85 22.54
N LEU A 158 -15.61 13.07 21.52
CA LEU A 158 -15.79 11.63 21.45
C LEU A 158 -14.43 10.98 21.20
N LEU A 159 -14.12 9.95 21.97
CA LEU A 159 -13.01 9.04 21.70
C LEU A 159 -13.55 7.83 20.93
N ALA A 160 -13.07 7.64 19.70
CA ALA A 160 -13.45 6.50 18.88
C ALA A 160 -12.27 5.54 18.74
N GLN A 161 -12.51 4.25 18.95
CA GLN A 161 -11.54 3.22 18.62
C GLN A 161 -11.64 2.93 17.12
N GLU A 162 -10.56 3.21 16.41
CA GLU A 162 -10.41 2.87 15.00
C GLU A 162 -9.73 1.50 14.90
N LEU A 163 -10.41 0.57 14.27
CA LEU A 163 -9.84 -0.74 13.93
C LEU A 163 -8.88 -0.60 12.75
N PRO A 164 -8.02 -1.63 12.49
CA PRO A 164 -7.16 -1.63 11.29
C PRO A 164 -7.98 -1.36 10.02
N GLY A 165 -7.72 -0.21 9.39
CA GLY A 165 -8.46 0.25 8.22
C GLY A 165 -7.87 -0.22 6.91
N LEU A 166 -8.54 0.09 5.79
CA LEU A 166 -8.16 -0.32 4.45
C LEU A 166 -6.71 0.06 4.09
N TRP A 167 -6.28 1.26 4.49
CA TRP A 167 -4.93 1.76 4.18
C TRP A 167 -3.91 1.40 5.24
N ASN A 168 -4.34 1.30 6.49
CA ASN A 168 -3.49 1.27 7.66
C ASN A 168 -3.79 0.04 8.53
N GLY A 169 -3.34 -1.12 8.12
CA GLY A 169 -3.36 -2.31 8.96
C GLY A 169 -4.17 -3.49 8.46
N ALA A 170 -5.32 -3.28 7.82
CA ALA A 170 -6.10 -4.40 7.24
C ALA A 170 -5.32 -5.16 6.16
N MET A 171 -4.40 -4.48 5.47
CA MET A 171 -3.53 -5.03 4.44
C MET A 171 -2.04 -4.92 4.82
N ALA A 172 -1.71 -4.83 6.11
CA ALA A 172 -0.34 -4.60 6.58
C ALA A 172 0.64 -5.70 6.17
N ARG A 173 0.16 -6.94 6.08
CA ARG A 173 0.99 -8.09 5.71
C ARG A 173 0.83 -8.49 4.25
N TRP A 174 0.31 -7.61 3.40
CA TRP A 174 0.24 -7.81 1.95
C TRP A 174 1.54 -7.32 1.30
N ASN A 175 1.89 -7.91 0.17
CA ASN A 175 2.85 -7.28 -0.72
C ASN A 175 2.21 -6.01 -1.29
N THR A 176 2.90 -4.87 -1.10
CA THR A 176 2.35 -3.56 -1.44
C THR A 176 3.31 -2.84 -2.37
N VAL A 177 2.85 -2.53 -3.57
CA VAL A 177 3.60 -1.78 -4.57
C VAL A 177 2.91 -0.45 -4.84
N PHE A 178 3.66 0.66 -4.74
CA PHE A 178 3.19 1.99 -5.04
C PHE A 178 3.63 2.42 -6.44
N VAL A 179 2.68 2.90 -7.22
CA VAL A 179 2.91 3.43 -8.58
C VAL A 179 2.45 4.88 -8.60
N GLU A 180 3.35 5.79 -8.96
CA GLU A 180 2.97 7.19 -9.15
C GLU A 180 2.02 7.31 -10.36
N VAL A 181 0.89 7.94 -10.14
CA VAL A 181 -0.09 8.27 -11.20
C VAL A 181 -0.26 9.79 -11.29
N PRO A 182 -0.63 10.33 -12.46
CA PRO A 182 -0.80 11.77 -12.63
C PRO A 182 -1.84 12.34 -11.66
N ILE A 183 -1.56 13.52 -11.10
CA ILE A 183 -2.44 14.20 -10.14
C ILE A 183 -3.82 14.52 -10.74
N THR A 184 -3.91 14.70 -12.04
CA THR A 184 -5.18 14.89 -12.76
C THR A 184 -6.18 13.73 -12.56
N THR A 185 -5.72 12.62 -11.99
CA THR A 185 -6.58 11.47 -11.67
C THR A 185 -7.28 11.60 -10.33
N PHE A 186 -6.84 12.54 -9.51
CA PHE A 186 -7.35 12.76 -8.16
C PHE A 186 -7.45 14.26 -7.89
N SER A 187 -8.64 14.77 -8.02
CA SER A 187 -8.96 16.16 -7.73
C SER A 187 -10.20 16.22 -6.83
N PRO A 188 -10.04 15.97 -5.50
CA PRO A 188 -11.17 15.97 -4.60
C PRO A 188 -11.74 17.37 -4.43
N VAL A 189 -13.07 17.46 -4.46
CA VAL A 189 -13.79 18.70 -4.12
C VAL A 189 -14.11 18.66 -2.63
N LYS A 190 -13.39 19.45 -1.84
CA LYS A 190 -13.63 19.61 -0.39
C LYS A 190 -14.34 20.92 -0.06
N VAL A 191 -14.09 21.95 -0.86
CA VAL A 191 -14.70 23.26 -0.75
C VAL A 191 -15.15 23.75 -2.14
N VAL A 192 -16.10 24.69 -2.17
CA VAL A 192 -16.68 25.19 -3.44
C VAL A 192 -15.62 25.75 -4.40
N THR A 193 -14.58 26.36 -3.85
CA THR A 193 -13.47 26.91 -4.65
C THR A 193 -12.64 25.86 -5.36
N ASP A 194 -12.66 24.61 -4.94
CA ASP A 194 -11.94 23.52 -5.63
C ASP A 194 -12.52 23.26 -7.03
N LEU A 195 -13.80 23.61 -7.26
CA LEU A 195 -14.44 23.53 -8.59
C LEU A 195 -13.82 24.50 -9.61
N LEU A 196 -13.07 25.50 -9.16
CA LEU A 196 -12.37 26.45 -10.02
C LEU A 196 -10.98 25.94 -10.47
N ARG A 197 -10.55 24.78 -9.96
CA ARG A 197 -9.28 24.18 -10.39
C ARG A 197 -9.37 23.71 -11.85
N PRO A 198 -8.27 23.79 -12.61
CA PRO A 198 -8.26 23.38 -14.03
C PRO A 198 -8.80 21.97 -14.27
N GLU A 199 -8.54 21.03 -13.33
CA GLU A 199 -8.96 19.64 -13.41
C GLU A 199 -10.49 19.46 -13.37
N HIS A 200 -11.23 20.47 -12.89
CA HIS A 200 -12.71 20.49 -12.85
C HIS A 200 -13.34 21.36 -13.93
N GLN A 201 -12.54 22.15 -14.61
CA GLN A 201 -12.98 22.92 -15.76
C GLN A 201 -12.82 22.03 -16.99
N GLY A 202 -13.92 21.72 -17.66
CA GLY A 202 -13.85 20.95 -18.91
C GLY A 202 -12.97 21.70 -19.92
N ASP A 203 -12.21 20.95 -20.72
CA ASP A 203 -11.52 21.53 -21.87
C ASP A 203 -12.55 22.33 -22.65
N GLU A 204 -12.35 23.65 -22.76
CA GLU A 204 -13.09 24.45 -23.72
C GLU A 204 -12.74 23.91 -25.11
N PHE A 205 -13.75 23.38 -25.80
CA PHE A 205 -13.65 22.93 -27.19
C PHE A 205 -13.33 24.09 -28.14
#